data_9c370028cdcc2af569b90a5521c5d682
#
_entry.id   9c370028cdcc2af569b90a5521c5d682
#
_cell.length_a   1.000
_cell.length_b   1.000
_cell.length_c   1.000
_cell.angle_alpha   90.00
_cell.angle_beta   90.00
_cell.angle_gamma   90.00
#
_symmetry.space_group_name_H-M   'P 1'
#
loop_
_entity.id
_entity.type
_entity.pdbx_description
1 polymer ?
#
loop_
_entity_poly.entity_id
_entity_poly.type
_entity_poly.pdbx_seq_one_letter_code
_entity_poly.pdbx_strand_id
1 'polypeptide(L)'
;MKRIERHNYLKKLIAFKDKKLIKVITGIRRCGKSTIMEIYRDWLIAHGVMQEQIIYLNFEDYDYFELRDPRKLYSYVKPLIQQDKMTYIFFDEIQHVTDFPDIINSLNLKSTVDLYVTGSNAYMLSSEIATLLSGRYVEIAMLPLSFKEYAEGIGGTDHLPQTYIEYVSKSSFPYTLELDTANEISDYLNAVYNTIVVKDIMSRNKLSDVMMLESVIRFTADNIGNILSTKRIADLMSADGRKIDQKTVEKYLSTLCESFFLYEVKRYNIKGKQLLKTLGKYYLVDIGLRRMLLGSRSFDAGRILENIVFLELLRRQKKVYIGKMDNLEVDFVAIDENDITYYQVAATVRDEKTLKRELASLQQIKDQYPKYILTLDEDPTADYDGIKRINALKWLMGEV
;
A
#
# COMPACT_ATOMS: atom_id res chain seq x y z
N MET A 1 15.26 6.85 -16.53
CA MET A 1 14.06 6.25 -15.91
C MET A 1 12.81 6.82 -16.56
N LYS A 2 11.97 5.98 -17.18
CA LYS A 2 10.68 6.43 -17.73
C LYS A 2 9.78 6.86 -16.56
N ARG A 3 9.45 8.14 -16.51
CA ARG A 3 8.67 8.71 -15.43
C ARG A 3 7.20 8.32 -15.62
N ILE A 4 6.65 7.51 -14.71
CA ILE A 4 5.25 7.12 -14.73
C ILE A 4 4.46 8.18 -13.98
N GLU A 5 3.49 8.76 -14.65
CA GLU A 5 2.57 9.69 -14.02
C GLU A 5 1.61 8.94 -13.11
N ARG A 6 1.70 9.21 -11.83
CA ARG A 6 0.87 8.61 -10.79
C ARG A 6 -0.40 9.46 -10.61
N HIS A 7 -1.25 9.50 -11.64
CA HIS A 7 -2.37 10.45 -11.77
C HIS A 7 -3.25 10.56 -10.53
N ASN A 8 -3.60 9.44 -9.87
CA ASN A 8 -4.45 9.46 -8.69
C ASN A 8 -3.79 10.17 -7.50
N TYR A 9 -2.49 9.96 -7.29
CA TYR A 9 -1.74 10.61 -6.21
C TYR A 9 -1.48 12.08 -6.53
N LEU A 10 -1.13 12.40 -7.77
CA LEU A 10 -0.97 13.79 -8.23
C LEU A 10 -2.27 14.57 -8.07
N LYS A 11 -3.41 14.01 -8.50
CA LYS A 11 -4.74 14.63 -8.32
C LYS A 11 -5.05 14.92 -6.85
N LYS A 12 -4.66 14.00 -5.96
CA LYS A 12 -4.82 14.18 -4.51
C LYS A 12 -3.96 15.34 -3.98
N LEU A 13 -2.69 15.41 -4.38
CA LEU A 13 -1.79 16.50 -3.99
C LEU A 13 -2.33 17.85 -4.47
N ILE A 14 -2.81 17.94 -5.72
CA ILE A 14 -3.44 19.12 -6.30
C ILE A 14 -4.69 19.54 -5.50
N ALA A 15 -5.55 18.58 -5.13
CA ALA A 15 -6.77 18.86 -4.36
C ALA A 15 -6.48 19.46 -2.96
N PHE A 16 -5.33 19.13 -2.38
CA PHE A 16 -4.89 19.66 -1.08
C PHE A 16 -3.92 20.84 -1.20
N LYS A 17 -3.64 21.33 -2.40
CA LYS A 17 -2.81 22.52 -2.62
C LYS A 17 -3.40 23.71 -1.86
N ASP A 18 -2.53 24.50 -1.21
CA ASP A 18 -2.86 25.70 -0.44
C ASP A 18 -3.83 25.47 0.73
N LYS A 19 -4.11 24.19 1.09
CA LYS A 19 -4.89 23.86 2.29
C LYS A 19 -3.97 23.83 3.50
N LYS A 20 -4.46 24.38 4.62
CA LYS A 20 -3.72 24.47 5.89
C LYS A 20 -3.62 23.12 6.61
N LEU A 21 -3.17 22.12 5.89
CA LEU A 21 -2.92 20.76 6.34
C LEU A 21 -1.54 20.33 5.90
N ILE A 22 -0.83 19.61 6.73
CA ILE A 22 0.43 18.96 6.38
C ILE A 22 0.09 17.75 5.47
N LYS A 23 0.69 17.66 4.29
CA LYS A 23 0.52 16.52 3.39
C LYS A 23 1.61 15.49 3.69
N VAL A 24 1.19 14.38 4.27
CA VAL A 24 2.10 13.29 4.67
C VAL A 24 1.97 12.16 3.66
N ILE A 25 3.01 11.96 2.85
CA ILE A 25 3.07 10.89 1.86
C ILE A 25 3.76 9.68 2.50
N THR A 26 3.00 8.63 2.73
CA THR A 26 3.48 7.37 3.33
C THR A 26 3.49 6.23 2.32
N GLY A 27 4.15 5.16 2.65
CA GLY A 27 4.19 3.95 1.82
C GLY A 27 5.54 3.24 1.90
N ILE A 28 5.56 2.00 1.46
CA ILE A 28 6.75 1.15 1.50
C ILE A 28 7.96 1.83 0.83
N ARG A 29 9.15 1.52 1.30
CA ARG A 29 10.40 1.97 0.67
C ARG A 29 10.42 1.61 -0.83
N ARG A 30 10.90 2.53 -1.68
CA ARG A 30 10.99 2.36 -3.14
C ARG A 30 9.66 2.32 -3.92
N CYS A 31 8.52 2.66 -3.32
CA CYS A 31 7.24 2.74 -4.06
C CYS A 31 7.08 4.01 -4.92
N GLY A 32 8.02 4.97 -4.84
CA GLY A 32 8.04 6.19 -5.67
C GLY A 32 7.60 7.46 -4.95
N LYS A 33 7.70 7.55 -3.61
CA LYS A 33 7.32 8.75 -2.83
C LYS A 33 8.08 10.01 -3.25
N SER A 34 9.39 9.93 -3.36
CA SER A 34 10.23 11.06 -3.82
C SER A 34 9.85 11.48 -5.24
N THR A 35 9.62 10.51 -6.13
CA THR A 35 9.22 10.76 -7.52
C THR A 35 7.89 11.50 -7.62
N ILE A 36 6.88 11.14 -6.82
CA ILE A 36 5.59 11.86 -6.86
C ILE A 36 5.72 13.30 -6.33
N MET A 37 6.61 13.55 -5.36
CA MET A 37 6.92 14.91 -4.91
C MET A 37 7.60 15.72 -6.01
N GLU A 38 8.52 15.12 -6.75
CA GLU A 38 9.15 15.78 -7.92
C GLU A 38 8.12 16.06 -9.03
N ILE A 39 7.25 15.10 -9.35
CA ILE A 39 6.16 15.29 -10.33
C ILE A 39 5.27 16.46 -9.89
N TYR A 40 4.93 16.53 -8.62
CA TYR A 40 4.08 17.59 -8.11
C TYR A 40 4.82 18.95 -8.08
N ARG A 41 6.10 18.99 -7.73
CA ARG A 41 6.94 20.19 -7.84
C ARG A 41 6.94 20.72 -9.28
N ASP A 42 7.19 19.85 -10.25
CA ASP A 42 7.23 20.23 -11.66
C ASP A 42 5.85 20.70 -12.15
N TRP A 43 4.79 20.09 -11.65
CA TRP A 43 3.42 20.55 -11.90
C TRP A 43 3.18 21.95 -11.33
N LEU A 44 3.64 22.26 -10.12
CA LEU A 44 3.55 23.59 -9.52
C LEU A 44 4.25 24.64 -10.38
N ILE A 45 5.46 24.36 -10.84
CA ILE A 45 6.24 25.26 -11.71
C ILE A 45 5.50 25.52 -13.03
N ALA A 46 4.99 24.44 -13.66
CA ALA A 46 4.20 24.55 -14.88
C ALA A 46 2.90 25.35 -14.72
N HIS A 47 2.40 25.48 -13.46
CA HIS A 47 1.19 26.25 -13.15
C HIS A 47 1.49 27.59 -12.46
N GLY A 48 2.68 28.18 -12.71
CA GLY A 48 3.01 29.55 -12.36
C GLY A 48 3.64 29.76 -10.97
N VAL A 49 4.01 28.69 -10.26
CA VAL A 49 4.81 28.80 -9.03
C VAL A 49 6.28 29.04 -9.42
N MET A 50 6.89 30.08 -8.87
CA MET A 50 8.29 30.38 -9.15
C MET A 50 9.22 29.47 -8.35
N GLN A 51 10.43 29.24 -8.88
CA GLN A 51 11.42 28.36 -8.23
C GLN A 51 11.77 28.82 -6.80
N GLU A 52 11.81 30.13 -6.56
CA GLU A 52 12.11 30.71 -5.25
C GLU A 52 11.02 30.47 -4.19
N GLN A 53 9.84 30.02 -4.62
CA GLN A 53 8.75 29.63 -3.73
C GLN A 53 8.83 28.15 -3.33
N ILE A 54 9.84 27.40 -3.83
CA ILE A 54 9.96 25.97 -3.64
C ILE A 54 11.21 25.66 -2.82
N ILE A 55 11.04 24.99 -1.70
CA ILE A 55 12.12 24.45 -0.87
C ILE A 55 12.00 22.94 -0.93
N TYR A 56 13.01 22.26 -1.48
CA TYR A 56 13.03 20.78 -1.56
C TYR A 56 14.29 20.25 -0.87
N LEU A 57 14.13 19.49 0.20
CA LEU A 57 15.22 18.88 0.96
C LEU A 57 15.00 17.38 1.09
N ASN A 58 15.97 16.61 0.60
CA ASN A 58 15.99 15.15 0.78
C ASN A 58 16.99 14.79 1.89
N PHE A 59 16.51 14.30 3.01
CA PHE A 59 17.36 13.98 4.16
C PHE A 59 18.12 12.65 4.04
N GLU A 60 17.97 11.87 2.96
CA GLU A 60 18.91 10.80 2.63
C GLU A 60 20.19 11.33 1.98
N ASP A 61 20.13 12.52 1.36
CA ASP A 61 21.29 13.18 0.77
C ASP A 61 22.25 13.69 1.86
N TYR A 62 23.53 13.40 1.68
CA TYR A 62 24.59 13.80 2.62
C TYR A 62 24.84 15.31 2.64
N ASP A 63 24.54 16.01 1.55
CA ASP A 63 24.64 17.48 1.47
C ASP A 63 23.74 18.16 2.51
N TYR A 64 22.64 17.50 2.93
CA TYR A 64 21.74 17.99 3.97
C TYR A 64 21.92 17.31 5.32
N PHE A 65 23.04 16.57 5.54
CA PHE A 65 23.27 15.84 6.78
C PHE A 65 23.21 16.76 8.02
N GLU A 66 23.79 17.94 7.96
CA GLU A 66 23.78 18.92 9.05
C GLU A 66 22.36 19.43 9.37
N LEU A 67 21.45 19.40 8.40
CA LEU A 67 20.06 19.84 8.57
C LEU A 67 19.19 18.74 9.24
N ARG A 68 19.74 17.58 9.57
CA ARG A 68 19.06 16.59 10.42
C ARG A 68 18.95 17.06 11.88
N ASP A 69 19.73 18.07 12.27
CA ASP A 69 19.50 18.84 13.50
C ASP A 69 18.31 19.79 13.33
N PRO A 70 17.30 19.74 14.23
CA PRO A 70 16.08 20.51 14.08
C PRO A 70 16.31 22.03 14.11
N ARG A 71 17.24 22.50 14.92
CA ARG A 71 17.53 23.93 15.03
C ARG A 71 18.22 24.46 13.76
N LYS A 72 19.17 23.68 13.23
CA LYS A 72 19.83 24.03 11.95
C LYS A 72 18.83 24.02 10.80
N LEU A 73 17.94 23.04 10.73
CA LEU A 73 16.89 22.97 9.71
C LEU A 73 15.97 24.20 9.76
N TYR A 74 15.48 24.55 10.96
CA TYR A 74 14.60 25.70 11.11
C TYR A 74 15.31 27.01 10.72
N SER A 75 16.58 27.18 11.15
CA SER A 75 17.39 28.37 10.82
C SER A 75 17.68 28.48 9.33
N TYR A 76 17.85 27.35 8.65
CA TYR A 76 18.05 27.30 7.19
C TYR A 76 16.76 27.64 6.42
N VAL A 77 15.62 27.05 6.79
CA VAL A 77 14.35 27.20 6.07
C VAL A 77 13.70 28.57 6.30
N LYS A 78 13.78 29.09 7.55
CA LYS A 78 13.07 30.33 7.94
C LYS A 78 13.33 31.53 7.04
N PRO A 79 14.58 31.87 6.63
CA PRO A 79 14.85 33.02 5.75
C PRO A 79 14.40 32.83 4.31
N LEU A 80 14.16 31.58 3.87
CA LEU A 80 13.72 31.26 2.51
C LEU A 80 12.20 31.39 2.34
N ILE A 81 11.45 31.47 3.44
CA ILE A 81 9.99 31.61 3.39
C ILE A 81 9.60 33.00 2.88
N GLN A 82 8.81 33.03 1.79
CA GLN A 82 8.29 34.23 1.20
C GLN A 82 7.24 34.90 2.12
N GLN A 83 7.25 36.23 2.20
CA GLN A 83 6.30 36.97 3.05
C GLN A 83 4.93 37.11 2.38
N ASP A 84 4.92 37.42 1.07
CA ASP A 84 3.71 37.78 0.34
C ASP A 84 3.23 36.70 -0.65
N LYS A 85 3.93 35.55 -0.72
CA LYS A 85 3.60 34.44 -1.60
C LYS A 85 3.65 33.13 -0.87
N MET A 86 2.90 32.13 -1.35
CA MET A 86 2.96 30.78 -0.81
C MET A 86 4.34 30.17 -1.04
N THR A 87 4.94 29.59 -0.01
CA THR A 87 6.16 28.79 -0.07
C THR A 87 5.80 27.33 0.07
N TYR A 88 6.14 26.53 -0.92
CA TYR A 88 5.92 25.09 -0.96
C TYR A 88 7.17 24.37 -0.43
N ILE A 89 7.04 23.71 0.71
CA ILE A 89 8.16 23.05 1.37
C ILE A 89 7.99 21.53 1.24
N PHE A 90 9.00 20.88 0.68
CA PHE A 90 9.08 19.45 0.49
C PHE A 90 10.21 18.88 1.34
N PHE A 91 9.86 18.06 2.33
CA PHE A 91 10.80 17.33 3.17
C PHE A 91 10.70 15.84 2.85
N ASP A 92 11.68 15.33 2.12
CA ASP A 92 11.75 13.93 1.74
C ASP A 92 12.51 13.12 2.80
N GLU A 93 11.93 11.98 3.23
CA GLU A 93 12.42 11.09 4.29
C GLU A 93 12.69 11.85 5.62
N ILE A 94 11.70 12.65 6.06
CA ILE A 94 11.80 13.56 7.22
C ILE A 94 12.13 12.84 8.55
N GLN A 95 11.89 11.54 8.65
CA GLN A 95 12.22 10.75 9.84
C GLN A 95 13.74 10.72 10.15
N HIS A 96 14.59 11.19 9.25
CA HIS A 96 16.02 11.40 9.52
C HIS A 96 16.30 12.64 10.36
N VAL A 97 15.34 13.56 10.47
CA VAL A 97 15.44 14.75 11.33
C VAL A 97 14.98 14.40 12.74
N THR A 98 15.81 14.70 13.73
CA THR A 98 15.47 14.50 15.14
C THR A 98 14.31 15.43 15.51
N ASP A 99 13.35 14.96 16.32
CA ASP A 99 12.20 15.76 16.81
C ASP A 99 11.48 16.56 15.69
N PHE A 100 11.43 15.99 14.48
CA PHE A 100 10.81 16.63 13.32
C PHE A 100 9.36 17.12 13.50
N PRO A 101 8.50 16.52 14.36
CA PRO A 101 7.13 16.97 14.53
C PRO A 101 7.04 18.43 15.00
N ASP A 102 7.94 18.88 15.88
CA ASP A 102 7.93 20.24 16.40
C ASP A 102 8.25 21.28 15.30
N ILE A 103 9.19 20.93 14.41
CA ILE A 103 9.52 21.80 13.27
C ILE A 103 8.37 21.87 12.28
N ILE A 104 7.82 20.71 11.92
CA ILE A 104 6.70 20.62 11.00
C ILE A 104 5.51 21.44 11.51
N ASN A 105 5.18 21.33 12.79
CA ASN A 105 4.13 22.12 13.43
C ASN A 105 4.45 23.61 13.40
N SER A 106 5.68 23.99 13.74
CA SER A 106 6.11 25.42 13.75
C SER A 106 6.05 26.02 12.33
N LEU A 107 6.49 25.31 11.31
CA LEU A 107 6.39 25.75 9.92
C LEU A 107 4.94 25.81 9.44
N ASN A 108 4.11 24.83 9.83
CA ASN A 108 2.69 24.82 9.48
C ASN A 108 1.89 25.96 10.12
N LEU A 109 2.36 26.62 11.18
CA LEU A 109 1.71 27.81 11.74
C LEU A 109 1.81 29.03 10.83
N LYS A 110 2.80 29.09 9.93
CA LYS A 110 3.00 30.22 9.02
C LYS A 110 1.95 30.21 7.91
N SER A 111 1.23 31.33 7.72
CA SER A 111 0.14 31.45 6.74
C SER A 111 0.59 31.24 5.29
N THR A 112 1.84 31.58 4.98
CA THR A 112 2.43 31.47 3.64
C THR A 112 3.19 30.18 3.40
N VAL A 113 3.00 29.15 4.22
CA VAL A 113 3.65 27.84 4.07
C VAL A 113 2.64 26.76 3.73
N ASP A 114 2.96 26.01 2.68
CA ASP A 114 2.30 24.77 2.28
C ASP A 114 3.30 23.60 2.37
N LEU A 115 3.04 22.61 3.23
CA LEU A 115 4.03 21.64 3.69
C LEU A 115 3.71 20.22 3.24
N TYR A 116 4.70 19.58 2.64
CA TYR A 116 4.68 18.21 2.12
C TYR A 116 5.83 17.42 2.73
N VAL A 117 5.55 16.26 3.29
CA VAL A 117 6.58 15.42 3.92
C VAL A 117 6.42 13.98 3.47
N THR A 118 7.52 13.26 3.33
CA THR A 118 7.48 11.80 3.10
C THR A 118 8.10 11.03 4.24
N GLY A 119 7.67 9.77 4.34
CA GLY A 119 8.30 8.77 5.19
C GLY A 119 7.98 7.35 4.74
N SER A 120 8.95 6.47 4.89
CA SER A 120 8.87 5.08 4.44
C SER A 120 8.25 4.13 5.47
N ASN A 121 7.63 4.64 6.53
CA ASN A 121 7.09 3.83 7.61
C ASN A 121 5.79 4.45 8.17
N ALA A 122 4.82 3.61 8.52
CA ALA A 122 3.58 4.02 9.17
C ALA A 122 3.81 4.63 10.57
N TYR A 123 5.01 4.47 11.16
CA TYR A 123 5.41 5.21 12.36
C TYR A 123 5.25 6.73 12.20
N MET A 124 5.39 7.26 10.98
CA MET A 124 5.07 8.66 10.66
C MET A 124 3.62 9.05 11.01
N LEU A 125 2.76 8.05 11.17
CA LEU A 125 1.34 8.20 11.53
C LEU A 125 0.98 7.36 12.75
N SER A 126 1.97 6.85 13.50
CA SER A 126 1.73 6.22 14.79
C SER A 126 0.91 7.18 15.67
N SER A 127 0.16 6.62 16.60
CA SER A 127 -0.68 7.41 17.51
C SER A 127 0.09 8.55 18.20
N GLU A 128 1.39 8.37 18.41
CA GLU A 128 2.26 9.39 19.00
C GLU A 128 2.49 10.57 18.05
N ILE A 129 2.91 10.32 16.81
CA ILE A 129 3.15 11.39 15.82
C ILE A 129 1.83 12.01 15.36
N ALA A 130 0.78 11.19 15.15
CA ALA A 130 -0.55 11.71 14.84
C ALA A 130 -1.04 12.68 15.92
N THR A 131 -0.76 12.38 17.19
CA THR A 131 -1.05 13.26 18.32
C THR A 131 -0.17 14.51 18.29
N LEU A 132 1.13 14.36 18.03
CA LEU A 132 2.07 15.48 17.92
C LEU A 132 1.73 16.42 16.76
N LEU A 133 1.27 15.90 15.61
CA LEU A 133 0.77 16.71 14.49
C LEU A 133 -0.63 17.29 14.74
N SER A 134 -1.23 17.02 15.93
CA SER A 134 -2.46 17.65 16.40
C SER A 134 -3.64 17.52 15.42
N GLY A 135 -3.71 16.44 14.63
CA GLY A 135 -4.78 16.23 13.64
C GLY A 135 -4.76 17.20 12.45
N ARG A 136 -3.67 17.99 12.26
CA ARG A 136 -3.54 18.97 11.18
C ARG A 136 -2.84 18.42 9.95
N TYR A 137 -3.06 17.16 9.63
CA TYR A 137 -2.44 16.51 8.47
C TYR A 137 -3.47 15.72 7.65
N VAL A 138 -3.11 15.44 6.42
CA VAL A 138 -3.78 14.48 5.55
C VAL A 138 -2.76 13.44 5.08
N GLU A 139 -3.15 12.18 5.17
CA GLU A 139 -2.34 11.08 4.67
C GLU A 139 -2.60 10.82 3.18
N ILE A 140 -1.50 10.62 2.45
CA ILE A 140 -1.50 10.13 1.08
C ILE A 140 -0.72 8.80 1.10
N ALA A 141 -1.43 7.71 1.44
CA ALA A 141 -0.85 6.37 1.46
C ALA A 141 -0.58 5.89 0.04
N MET A 142 0.71 5.65 -0.26
CA MET A 142 1.19 5.33 -1.60
C MET A 142 1.61 3.86 -1.69
N LEU A 143 1.03 3.14 -2.64
CA LEU A 143 1.38 1.76 -2.99
C LEU A 143 2.36 1.75 -4.17
N PRO A 144 3.10 0.66 -4.41
CA PRO A 144 3.79 0.43 -5.68
C PRO A 144 2.82 0.53 -6.88
N LEU A 145 3.28 0.37 -8.10
CA LEU A 145 2.45 0.56 -9.31
C LEU A 145 1.18 -0.31 -9.27
N SER A 146 0.04 0.28 -9.63
CA SER A 146 -1.16 -0.49 -9.95
C SER A 146 -0.95 -1.28 -11.25
N PHE A 147 -1.82 -2.25 -11.52
CA PHE A 147 -1.80 -2.93 -12.81
C PHE A 147 -1.94 -1.95 -13.98
N LYS A 148 -2.83 -0.96 -13.85
CA LYS A 148 -3.02 0.11 -14.84
C LYS A 148 -1.75 0.92 -15.05
N GLU A 149 -1.17 1.44 -13.99
CA GLU A 149 0.07 2.24 -14.05
C GLU A 149 1.25 1.44 -14.64
N TYR A 150 1.33 0.14 -14.32
CA TYR A 150 2.29 -0.78 -14.90
C TYR A 150 2.05 -0.96 -16.40
N ALA A 151 0.83 -1.29 -16.82
CA ALA A 151 0.46 -1.49 -18.22
C ALA A 151 0.72 -0.25 -19.08
N GLU A 152 0.33 0.93 -18.59
CA GLU A 152 0.62 2.22 -19.23
C GLU A 152 2.15 2.48 -19.29
N GLY A 153 2.87 2.13 -18.23
CA GLY A 153 4.33 2.28 -18.14
C GLY A 153 5.10 1.49 -19.19
N ILE A 154 4.69 0.27 -19.48
CA ILE A 154 5.35 -0.58 -20.50
C ILE A 154 4.72 -0.50 -21.89
N GLY A 155 3.60 0.22 -22.07
CA GLY A 155 2.83 0.25 -23.32
C GLY A 155 2.07 -1.05 -23.59
N GLY A 156 1.66 -1.77 -22.53
CA GLY A 156 1.01 -3.07 -22.60
C GLY A 156 -0.52 -3.05 -22.48
N THR A 157 -1.16 -1.93 -22.80
CA THR A 157 -2.62 -1.75 -22.63
C THR A 157 -3.44 -2.57 -23.64
N ASP A 158 -2.88 -2.93 -24.79
CA ASP A 158 -3.60 -3.65 -25.84
C ASP A 158 -3.66 -5.17 -25.63
N HIS A 159 -2.81 -5.72 -24.74
CA HIS A 159 -2.68 -7.14 -24.45
C HIS A 159 -2.71 -7.44 -22.96
N LEU A 160 -3.82 -7.11 -22.30
CA LEU A 160 -3.97 -7.20 -20.84
C LEU A 160 -3.62 -8.56 -20.22
N PRO A 161 -4.00 -9.73 -20.80
CA PRO A 161 -3.62 -11.02 -20.22
C PRO A 161 -2.10 -11.23 -20.19
N GLN A 162 -1.39 -10.90 -21.26
CA GLN A 162 0.06 -11.01 -21.32
C GLN A 162 0.73 -10.04 -20.35
N THR A 163 0.27 -8.80 -20.31
CA THR A 163 0.74 -7.77 -19.38
C THR A 163 0.52 -8.17 -17.92
N TYR A 164 -0.59 -8.85 -17.61
CA TYR A 164 -0.85 -9.36 -16.28
C TYR A 164 0.13 -10.47 -15.88
N ILE A 165 0.44 -11.39 -16.78
CA ILE A 165 1.45 -12.43 -16.55
C ILE A 165 2.79 -11.77 -16.25
N GLU A 166 3.17 -10.74 -17.01
CA GLU A 166 4.41 -9.99 -16.79
C GLU A 166 4.40 -9.26 -15.43
N TYR A 167 3.33 -8.54 -15.11
CA TYR A 167 3.13 -7.84 -13.83
C TYR A 167 3.30 -8.76 -12.62
N VAL A 168 2.67 -9.94 -12.66
CA VAL A 168 2.75 -10.94 -11.60
C VAL A 168 4.13 -11.61 -11.54
N SER A 169 4.79 -11.78 -12.68
CA SER A 169 6.10 -12.44 -12.75
C SER A 169 7.26 -11.52 -12.38
N LYS A 170 7.14 -10.22 -12.61
CA LYS A 170 8.17 -9.23 -12.28
C LYS A 170 7.93 -8.66 -10.87
N SER A 171 7.34 -7.50 -10.79
CA SER A 171 7.00 -6.81 -9.54
C SER A 171 6.27 -5.50 -9.86
N SER A 172 5.56 -4.96 -8.89
CA SER A 172 4.95 -3.63 -8.95
C SER A 172 5.86 -2.48 -8.50
N PHE A 173 7.07 -2.74 -8.05
CA PHE A 173 8.01 -1.67 -7.73
C PHE A 173 8.47 -0.93 -8.99
N PRO A 174 8.39 0.42 -9.04
CA PRO A 174 8.64 1.19 -10.26
C PRO A 174 9.99 0.90 -10.94
N TYR A 175 11.05 0.73 -10.14
CA TYR A 175 12.39 0.51 -10.68
C TYR A 175 12.56 -0.82 -11.44
N THR A 176 11.67 -1.80 -11.19
CA THR A 176 11.73 -3.07 -11.93
C THR A 176 11.39 -2.93 -13.41
N LEU A 177 10.81 -1.81 -13.83
CA LEU A 177 10.58 -1.51 -15.25
C LEU A 177 11.84 -1.12 -16.02
N GLU A 178 12.93 -0.81 -15.31
CA GLU A 178 14.26 -0.49 -15.88
C GLU A 178 15.17 -1.73 -15.93
N LEU A 179 14.69 -2.89 -15.45
CA LEU A 179 15.46 -4.12 -15.38
C LEU A 179 14.99 -5.09 -16.45
N ASP A 180 15.95 -5.64 -17.19
CA ASP A 180 15.66 -6.47 -18.36
C ASP A 180 15.56 -7.96 -18.03
N THR A 181 16.35 -8.43 -17.06
CA THR A 181 16.46 -9.85 -16.74
C THR A 181 15.80 -10.23 -15.41
N ALA A 182 15.34 -11.47 -15.31
CA ALA A 182 14.78 -12.02 -14.09
C ALA A 182 15.80 -12.02 -12.93
N ASN A 183 17.09 -12.16 -13.21
CA ASN A 183 18.15 -12.11 -12.21
C ASN A 183 18.31 -10.70 -11.63
N GLU A 184 18.37 -9.68 -12.47
CA GLU A 184 18.45 -8.28 -12.03
C GLU A 184 17.25 -7.92 -11.15
N ILE A 185 16.04 -8.35 -11.55
CA ILE A 185 14.82 -8.13 -10.76
C ILE A 185 14.92 -8.85 -9.40
N SER A 186 15.37 -10.10 -9.39
CA SER A 186 15.57 -10.88 -8.16
C SER A 186 16.58 -10.21 -7.22
N ASP A 187 17.72 -9.78 -7.74
CA ASP A 187 18.76 -9.10 -6.97
C ASP A 187 18.27 -7.77 -6.40
N TYR A 188 17.56 -7.00 -7.22
CA TYR A 188 16.94 -5.76 -6.76
C TYR A 188 15.90 -6.00 -5.65
N LEU A 189 15.00 -6.96 -5.82
CA LEU A 189 13.97 -7.28 -4.82
C LEU A 189 14.60 -7.81 -3.52
N ASN A 190 15.67 -8.61 -3.61
CA ASN A 190 16.44 -9.03 -2.43
C ASN A 190 17.05 -7.83 -1.69
N ALA A 191 17.61 -6.88 -2.42
CA ALA A 191 18.18 -5.66 -1.82
C ALA A 191 17.08 -4.80 -1.15
N VAL A 192 15.91 -4.64 -1.79
CA VAL A 192 14.76 -3.94 -1.21
C VAL A 192 14.27 -4.65 0.04
N TYR A 193 14.07 -5.97 -0.02
CA TYR A 193 13.64 -6.80 1.10
C TYR A 193 14.59 -6.69 2.30
N ASN A 194 15.89 -6.87 2.07
CA ASN A 194 16.89 -6.76 3.12
C ASN A 194 16.92 -5.36 3.76
N THR A 195 16.73 -4.31 2.95
CA THR A 195 16.66 -2.94 3.47
C THR A 195 15.44 -2.75 4.37
N ILE A 196 14.27 -3.24 3.97
CA ILE A 196 13.04 -3.18 4.76
C ILE A 196 13.19 -3.99 6.04
N VAL A 197 13.63 -5.26 5.93
CA VAL A 197 13.75 -6.15 7.09
C VAL A 197 14.80 -5.64 8.08
N VAL A 198 16.01 -5.30 7.62
CA VAL A 198 17.11 -4.92 8.51
C VAL A 198 16.97 -3.49 9.02
N LYS A 199 16.76 -2.50 8.13
CA LYS A 199 16.71 -1.09 8.55
C LYS A 199 15.37 -0.69 9.15
N ASP A 200 14.27 -1.04 8.48
CA ASP A 200 12.97 -0.49 8.86
C ASP A 200 12.29 -1.34 9.94
N ILE A 201 12.55 -2.64 10.00
CA ILE A 201 11.93 -3.55 10.98
C ILE A 201 12.84 -3.83 12.16
N MET A 202 14.00 -4.44 11.91
CA MET A 202 14.88 -4.94 12.99
C MET A 202 15.48 -3.83 13.84
N SER A 203 16.12 -2.83 13.21
CA SER A 203 16.85 -1.80 13.97
C SER A 203 15.91 -0.90 14.77
N ARG A 204 14.71 -0.58 14.22
CA ARG A 204 13.75 0.29 14.92
C ARG A 204 13.02 -0.40 16.05
N ASN A 205 12.65 -1.66 15.87
CA ASN A 205 11.86 -2.40 16.86
C ASN A 205 12.74 -3.18 17.86
N LYS A 206 14.09 -3.01 17.78
CA LYS A 206 15.06 -3.73 18.60
C LYS A 206 14.80 -5.24 18.60
N LEU A 207 14.48 -5.79 17.41
CA LEU A 207 14.27 -7.21 17.22
C LEU A 207 15.65 -7.87 17.04
N SER A 208 15.90 -8.96 17.74
CA SER A 208 17.21 -9.65 17.71
C SER A 208 17.19 -10.91 16.86
N ASP A 209 16.01 -11.53 16.63
CA ASP A 209 15.88 -12.80 15.92
C ASP A 209 15.41 -12.60 14.48
N VAL A 210 16.38 -12.39 13.57
CA VAL A 210 16.15 -12.25 12.12
C VAL A 210 15.55 -13.50 11.53
N MET A 211 16.06 -14.69 11.92
CA MET A 211 15.62 -15.96 11.32
C MET A 211 14.17 -16.28 11.67
N MET A 212 13.74 -15.92 12.87
CA MET A 212 12.35 -16.10 13.29
C MET A 212 11.44 -15.15 12.54
N LEU A 213 11.82 -13.87 12.41
CA LEU A 213 11.08 -12.89 11.63
C LEU A 213 10.93 -13.34 10.17
N GLU A 214 12.00 -13.81 9.53
CA GLU A 214 11.95 -14.34 8.16
C GLU A 214 11.03 -15.57 8.04
N SER A 215 10.98 -16.42 9.05
CA SER A 215 10.07 -17.56 9.07
C SER A 215 8.61 -17.10 9.14
N VAL A 216 8.29 -16.10 9.96
CA VAL A 216 6.94 -15.49 10.01
C VAL A 216 6.59 -14.83 8.67
N ILE A 217 7.53 -14.13 8.05
CA ILE A 217 7.34 -13.50 6.74
C ILE A 217 7.01 -14.56 5.68
N ARG A 218 7.82 -15.61 5.56
CA ARG A 218 7.61 -16.69 4.58
C ARG A 218 6.29 -17.41 4.81
N PHE A 219 5.97 -17.73 6.06
CA PHE A 219 4.69 -18.35 6.41
C PHE A 219 3.51 -17.49 5.99
N THR A 220 3.55 -16.18 6.30
CA THR A 220 2.48 -15.25 5.96
C THR A 220 2.36 -15.07 4.45
N ALA A 221 3.50 -14.97 3.74
CA ALA A 221 3.55 -14.88 2.29
C ALA A 221 2.96 -16.11 1.59
N ASP A 222 3.15 -17.31 2.15
CA ASP A 222 2.57 -18.56 1.62
C ASP A 222 1.05 -18.64 1.89
N ASN A 223 0.58 -17.99 2.94
CA ASN A 223 -0.80 -18.02 3.40
C ASN A 223 -1.59 -16.71 3.12
N ILE A 224 -1.18 -15.90 2.15
CA ILE A 224 -1.96 -14.72 1.75
C ILE A 224 -3.39 -15.12 1.39
N GLY A 225 -4.37 -14.27 1.73
CA GLY A 225 -5.77 -14.56 1.47
C GLY A 225 -6.40 -15.64 2.38
N ASN A 226 -5.63 -16.30 3.22
CA ASN A 226 -6.17 -17.22 4.24
C ASN A 226 -6.42 -16.49 5.55
N ILE A 227 -7.46 -16.92 6.28
CA ILE A 227 -7.67 -16.47 7.66
C ILE A 227 -6.53 -17.03 8.52
N LEU A 228 -5.77 -16.12 9.13
CA LEU A 228 -4.64 -16.46 10.00
C LEU A 228 -4.96 -16.22 11.48
N SER A 229 -4.50 -17.16 12.31
CA SER A 229 -4.48 -17.04 13.77
C SER A 229 -3.03 -16.96 14.23
N THR A 230 -2.67 -15.92 14.97
CA THR A 230 -1.34 -15.75 15.56
C THR A 230 -0.95 -16.92 16.46
N LYS A 231 -1.93 -17.48 17.19
CA LYS A 231 -1.73 -18.71 17.97
C LYS A 231 -1.34 -19.88 17.06
N ARG A 232 -2.06 -20.09 15.95
CA ARG A 232 -1.77 -21.21 15.02
C ARG A 232 -0.39 -21.04 14.38
N ILE A 233 0.03 -19.81 14.05
CA ILE A 233 1.38 -19.54 13.56
C ILE A 233 2.42 -19.93 14.61
N ALA A 234 2.23 -19.53 15.86
CA ALA A 234 3.14 -19.84 16.96
C ALA A 234 3.22 -21.37 17.21
N ASP A 235 2.10 -22.06 17.19
CA ASP A 235 2.02 -23.52 17.38
C ASP A 235 2.77 -24.26 16.25
N LEU A 236 2.55 -23.89 14.99
CA LEU A 236 3.21 -24.49 13.83
C LEU A 236 4.72 -24.27 13.85
N MET A 237 5.18 -23.04 14.11
CA MET A 237 6.62 -22.75 14.20
C MET A 237 7.28 -23.44 15.36
N SER A 238 6.59 -23.58 16.50
CA SER A 238 7.11 -24.31 17.65
C SER A 238 7.22 -25.82 17.37
N ALA A 239 6.31 -26.38 16.58
CA ALA A 239 6.38 -27.78 16.14
C ALA A 239 7.59 -28.04 15.22
N ASP A 240 8.00 -27.04 14.43
CA ASP A 240 9.23 -27.09 13.59
C ASP A 240 10.52 -26.83 14.39
N GLY A 241 10.45 -26.87 15.73
CA GLY A 241 11.60 -26.72 16.63
C GLY A 241 11.99 -25.29 16.96
N ARG A 242 11.23 -24.31 16.52
CA ARG A 242 11.46 -22.87 16.78
C ARG A 242 10.43 -22.33 17.78
N LYS A 243 10.76 -22.40 19.07
CA LYS A 243 9.86 -21.89 20.11
C LYS A 243 9.60 -20.40 19.95
N ILE A 244 8.36 -20.05 19.69
CA ILE A 244 7.88 -18.67 19.62
C ILE A 244 6.52 -18.59 20.31
N ASP A 245 6.27 -17.54 21.05
CA ASP A 245 4.97 -17.28 21.67
C ASP A 245 4.06 -16.43 20.76
N GLN A 246 2.77 -16.48 21.04
CA GLN A 246 1.76 -15.74 20.28
C GLN A 246 2.02 -14.23 20.26
N LYS A 247 2.47 -13.63 21.38
CA LYS A 247 2.70 -12.19 21.48
C LYS A 247 3.86 -11.74 20.57
N THR A 248 4.89 -12.58 20.46
CA THR A 248 6.01 -12.33 19.55
C THR A 248 5.57 -12.39 18.09
N VAL A 249 4.70 -13.36 17.71
CA VAL A 249 4.10 -13.39 16.37
C VAL A 249 3.28 -12.14 16.11
N GLU A 250 2.43 -11.72 17.05
CA GLU A 250 1.63 -10.49 16.95
C GLU A 250 2.52 -9.26 16.76
N LYS A 251 3.60 -9.15 17.52
CA LYS A 251 4.58 -8.08 17.39
C LYS A 251 5.22 -8.07 15.99
N TYR A 252 5.62 -9.23 15.47
CA TYR A 252 6.22 -9.31 14.13
C TYR A 252 5.22 -8.90 13.04
N LEU A 253 3.99 -9.39 13.10
CA LEU A 253 2.95 -9.03 12.12
C LEU A 253 2.60 -7.53 12.20
N SER A 254 2.46 -6.96 13.40
CA SER A 254 2.24 -5.52 13.58
C SER A 254 3.37 -4.70 12.95
N THR A 255 4.62 -5.08 13.23
CA THR A 255 5.80 -4.39 12.67
C THR A 255 5.88 -4.50 11.14
N LEU A 256 5.50 -5.65 10.57
CA LEU A 256 5.41 -5.84 9.13
C LEU A 256 4.30 -4.97 8.50
N CYS A 257 3.19 -4.78 9.20
CA CYS A 257 2.14 -3.84 8.76
C CYS A 257 2.61 -2.38 8.89
N GLU A 258 3.31 -2.03 9.96
CA GLU A 258 3.89 -0.69 10.17
C GLU A 258 4.95 -0.32 9.12
N SER A 259 5.63 -1.30 8.54
CA SER A 259 6.57 -1.10 7.43
C SER A 259 5.91 -1.07 6.05
N PHE A 260 4.58 -1.18 5.98
CA PHE A 260 3.82 -1.34 4.73
C PHE A 260 4.19 -2.59 3.91
N PHE A 261 4.86 -3.56 4.53
CA PHE A 261 5.19 -4.83 3.89
C PHE A 261 3.97 -5.75 3.80
N LEU A 262 3.16 -5.76 4.87
CA LEU A 262 1.89 -6.48 4.97
C LEU A 262 0.74 -5.51 5.23
N TYR A 263 -0.45 -5.95 4.86
CA TYR A 263 -1.72 -5.31 5.17
C TYR A 263 -2.64 -6.31 5.85
N GLU A 264 -3.04 -6.01 7.09
CA GLU A 264 -4.06 -6.79 7.80
C GLU A 264 -5.46 -6.33 7.36
N VAL A 265 -6.31 -7.29 7.02
CA VAL A 265 -7.72 -7.04 6.68
C VAL A 265 -8.61 -7.74 7.70
N LYS A 266 -9.33 -6.94 8.46
CA LYS A 266 -10.23 -7.39 9.52
C LYS A 266 -11.52 -7.96 8.94
N ARG A 267 -12.17 -8.83 9.71
CA ARG A 267 -13.46 -9.41 9.33
C ARG A 267 -14.61 -8.50 9.71
N TYR A 268 -15.62 -8.45 8.85
CA TYR A 268 -16.84 -7.69 9.02
C TYR A 268 -18.05 -8.64 8.99
N ASN A 269 -18.86 -8.62 10.04
CA ASN A 269 -20.11 -9.36 10.06
C ASN A 269 -21.15 -8.60 9.24
N ILE A 270 -21.53 -9.13 8.08
CA ILE A 270 -22.44 -8.47 7.14
C ILE A 270 -23.84 -8.32 7.77
N LYS A 271 -24.35 -9.35 8.46
CA LYS A 271 -25.66 -9.30 9.14
C LYS A 271 -25.69 -8.31 10.30
N GLY A 272 -24.66 -8.39 11.16
CA GLY A 272 -24.57 -7.58 12.36
C GLY A 272 -24.00 -6.18 12.11
N LYS A 273 -23.56 -5.87 10.90
CA LYS A 273 -22.92 -4.60 10.49
C LYS A 273 -21.84 -4.14 11.48
N GLN A 274 -20.99 -5.08 11.92
CA GLN A 274 -19.96 -4.80 12.92
C GLN A 274 -18.63 -5.50 12.62
N LEU A 275 -17.54 -4.87 13.04
CA LEU A 275 -16.20 -5.45 12.93
C LEU A 275 -16.03 -6.59 13.94
N LEU A 276 -15.40 -7.68 13.49
CA LEU A 276 -15.02 -8.79 14.35
C LEU A 276 -13.62 -8.53 14.92
N LYS A 277 -13.44 -8.79 16.19
CA LYS A 277 -12.20 -8.48 16.92
C LYS A 277 -11.06 -9.49 16.66
N THR A 278 -11.37 -10.67 16.14
CA THR A 278 -10.41 -11.75 16.02
C THR A 278 -10.36 -12.31 14.61
N LEU A 279 -9.18 -12.75 14.23
CA LEU A 279 -8.85 -13.36 12.93
C LEU A 279 -9.02 -12.38 11.76
N GLY A 280 -8.01 -12.31 10.94
CA GLY A 280 -7.98 -11.51 9.72
C GLY A 280 -7.24 -12.25 8.62
N LYS A 281 -7.22 -11.67 7.42
CA LYS A 281 -6.34 -12.07 6.33
C LYS A 281 -5.19 -11.08 6.24
N TYR A 282 -4.07 -11.54 5.70
CA TYR A 282 -2.92 -10.70 5.41
C TYR A 282 -2.63 -10.72 3.92
N TYR A 283 -2.30 -9.55 3.39
CA TYR A 283 -1.93 -9.38 1.99
C TYR A 283 -0.57 -8.69 1.89
N LEU A 284 0.22 -9.10 0.92
CA LEU A 284 1.52 -8.49 0.63
C LEU A 284 1.36 -7.24 -0.22
N VAL A 285 2.24 -6.28 0.00
CA VAL A 285 2.32 -5.06 -0.80
C VAL A 285 2.68 -5.31 -2.26
N ASP A 286 3.38 -6.42 -2.54
CA ASP A 286 3.89 -6.75 -3.87
C ASP A 286 4.01 -8.27 -4.09
N ILE A 287 3.54 -8.73 -5.24
CA ILE A 287 3.56 -10.16 -5.61
C ILE A 287 4.95 -10.61 -6.06
N GLY A 288 5.77 -9.71 -6.62
CA GLY A 288 7.16 -10.01 -6.95
C GLY A 288 7.98 -10.37 -5.71
N LEU A 289 7.78 -9.67 -4.59
CA LEU A 289 8.38 -10.04 -3.30
C LEU A 289 7.92 -11.43 -2.82
N ARG A 290 6.62 -11.74 -2.98
CA ARG A 290 6.11 -13.07 -2.67
C ARG A 290 6.84 -14.16 -3.47
N ARG A 291 6.98 -13.94 -4.78
CA ARG A 291 7.66 -14.88 -5.69
C ARG A 291 9.13 -15.05 -5.31
N MET A 292 9.83 -13.97 -4.99
CA MET A 292 11.21 -14.00 -4.53
C MET A 292 11.36 -14.84 -3.24
N LEU A 293 10.44 -14.66 -2.27
CA LEU A 293 10.48 -15.36 -0.99
C LEU A 293 10.18 -16.86 -1.09
N LEU A 294 9.24 -17.25 -1.95
CA LEU A 294 8.68 -18.61 -2.00
C LEU A 294 9.11 -19.41 -3.22
N GLY A 295 9.70 -18.74 -4.22
CA GLY A 295 10.01 -19.32 -5.53
C GLY A 295 8.76 -19.49 -6.41
N SER A 296 8.95 -20.03 -7.61
CA SER A 296 7.90 -20.16 -8.64
C SER A 296 6.89 -21.31 -8.38
N ARG A 297 7.18 -22.19 -7.42
CA ARG A 297 6.33 -23.38 -7.15
C ARG A 297 5.04 -23.07 -6.39
N SER A 298 4.93 -21.92 -5.75
CA SER A 298 3.76 -21.50 -4.97
C SER A 298 2.82 -20.57 -5.75
N PHE A 299 2.69 -20.80 -7.08
CA PHE A 299 1.80 -20.02 -7.92
C PHE A 299 0.34 -20.44 -7.70
N ASP A 300 -0.38 -19.67 -6.88
CA ASP A 300 -1.82 -19.77 -6.69
C ASP A 300 -2.46 -18.54 -7.34
N ALA A 301 -2.98 -18.74 -8.58
CA ALA A 301 -3.53 -17.65 -9.38
C ALA A 301 -4.71 -16.96 -8.70
N GLY A 302 -5.53 -17.69 -7.95
CA GLY A 302 -6.68 -17.14 -7.22
C GLY A 302 -6.23 -16.18 -6.11
N ARG A 303 -5.31 -16.63 -5.24
CA ARG A 303 -4.80 -15.80 -4.13
C ARG A 303 -3.98 -14.60 -4.62
N ILE A 304 -3.22 -14.78 -5.72
CA ILE A 304 -2.47 -13.69 -6.34
C ILE A 304 -3.44 -12.62 -6.83
N LEU A 305 -4.49 -13.02 -7.56
CA LEU A 305 -5.52 -12.10 -8.04
C LEU A 305 -6.23 -11.41 -6.88
N GLU A 306 -6.61 -12.16 -5.83
CA GLU A 306 -7.24 -11.63 -4.63
C GLU A 306 -6.36 -10.55 -3.96
N ASN A 307 -5.05 -10.80 -3.84
CA ASN A 307 -4.10 -9.81 -3.31
C ASN A 307 -4.03 -8.54 -4.17
N ILE A 308 -4.02 -8.68 -5.49
CA ILE A 308 -3.97 -7.54 -6.42
C ILE A 308 -5.27 -6.73 -6.36
N VAL A 309 -6.42 -7.39 -6.31
CA VAL A 309 -7.73 -6.75 -6.15
C VAL A 309 -7.80 -5.99 -4.83
N PHE A 310 -7.32 -6.59 -3.73
CA PHE A 310 -7.24 -5.92 -2.43
C PHE A 310 -6.44 -4.60 -2.51
N LEU A 311 -5.23 -4.64 -3.07
CA LEU A 311 -4.39 -3.46 -3.21
C LEU A 311 -5.05 -2.38 -4.09
N GLU A 312 -5.78 -2.81 -5.13
CA GLU A 312 -6.52 -1.87 -5.98
C GLU A 312 -7.69 -1.22 -5.24
N LEU A 313 -8.42 -1.96 -4.41
CA LEU A 313 -9.48 -1.41 -3.56
C LEU A 313 -8.94 -0.35 -2.59
N LEU A 314 -7.74 -0.58 -2.02
CA LEU A 314 -7.06 0.42 -1.20
C LEU A 314 -6.69 1.68 -2.00
N ARG A 315 -6.19 1.52 -3.24
CA ARG A 315 -5.88 2.68 -4.12
C ARG A 315 -7.10 3.51 -4.41
N ARG A 316 -8.26 2.86 -4.57
CA ARG A 316 -9.57 3.52 -4.72
C ARG A 316 -10.11 4.08 -3.41
N GLN A 317 -9.29 4.10 -2.34
CA GLN A 317 -9.62 4.67 -1.03
C GLN A 317 -10.81 4.01 -0.33
N LYS A 318 -11.06 2.76 -0.62
CA LYS A 318 -12.11 1.98 0.06
C LYS A 318 -11.59 1.48 1.41
N LYS A 319 -12.48 1.47 2.41
CA LYS A 319 -12.26 0.68 3.63
C LYS A 319 -12.61 -0.77 3.30
N VAL A 320 -11.62 -1.64 3.34
CA VAL A 320 -11.75 -3.03 2.88
C VAL A 320 -11.79 -3.98 4.07
N TYR A 321 -12.74 -4.89 4.06
CA TYR A 321 -12.92 -5.91 5.08
C TYR A 321 -13.19 -7.27 4.43
N ILE A 322 -12.95 -8.36 5.17
CA ILE A 322 -13.39 -9.70 4.80
C ILE A 322 -14.83 -9.88 5.28
N GLY A 323 -15.74 -10.17 4.37
CA GLY A 323 -17.13 -10.38 4.72
C GLY A 323 -17.37 -11.73 5.40
N LYS A 324 -18.07 -11.73 6.52
CA LYS A 324 -18.59 -12.95 7.16
C LYS A 324 -20.12 -12.96 7.06
N MET A 325 -20.67 -14.02 6.44
CA MET A 325 -22.09 -14.26 6.31
C MET A 325 -22.41 -15.68 6.81
N ASP A 326 -22.80 -15.80 8.08
CA ASP A 326 -22.96 -17.08 8.77
C ASP A 326 -21.68 -17.95 8.69
N ASN A 327 -21.72 -19.05 7.95
CA ASN A 327 -20.58 -19.95 7.71
C ASN A 327 -19.86 -19.67 6.38
N LEU A 328 -20.35 -18.70 5.59
CA LEU A 328 -19.75 -18.31 4.32
C LEU A 328 -18.88 -17.07 4.46
N GLU A 329 -17.93 -16.96 3.57
CA GLU A 329 -17.03 -15.82 3.47
C GLU A 329 -17.29 -15.07 2.17
N VAL A 330 -17.19 -13.75 2.22
CA VAL A 330 -17.12 -12.87 1.06
C VAL A 330 -15.72 -12.26 1.06
N ASP A 331 -14.99 -12.40 -0.03
CA ASP A 331 -13.58 -12.01 -0.06
C ASP A 331 -13.39 -10.56 0.33
N PHE A 332 -14.20 -9.64 -0.22
CA PHE A 332 -14.12 -8.23 0.18
C PHE A 332 -15.48 -7.57 0.33
N VAL A 333 -15.60 -6.82 1.41
CA VAL A 333 -16.61 -5.80 1.66
C VAL A 333 -15.90 -4.45 1.58
N ALA A 334 -16.10 -3.73 0.51
CA ALA A 334 -15.49 -2.42 0.28
C ALA A 334 -16.50 -1.32 0.65
N ILE A 335 -16.13 -0.45 1.58
CA ILE A 335 -16.98 0.61 2.11
C ILE A 335 -16.39 1.97 1.75
N ASP A 336 -17.22 2.85 1.18
CA ASP A 336 -16.88 4.23 0.87
C ASP A 336 -18.02 5.11 1.36
N GLU A 337 -17.76 5.94 2.38
CA GLU A 337 -18.79 6.73 3.06
C GLU A 337 -20.01 5.88 3.46
N ASN A 338 -21.09 5.92 2.66
CA ASN A 338 -22.32 5.19 2.88
C ASN A 338 -22.55 4.04 1.87
N ASP A 339 -21.66 3.90 0.86
CA ASP A 339 -21.77 2.88 -0.16
C ASP A 339 -20.98 1.63 0.20
N ILE A 340 -21.63 0.48 0.05
CA ILE A 340 -21.03 -0.83 0.25
C ILE A 340 -20.98 -1.54 -1.11
N THR A 341 -19.88 -2.23 -1.39
CA THR A 341 -19.76 -3.11 -2.55
C THR A 341 -19.15 -4.43 -2.10
N TYR A 342 -19.68 -5.53 -2.63
CA TYR A 342 -19.23 -6.88 -2.31
C TYR A 342 -18.47 -7.47 -3.49
N TYR A 343 -17.34 -8.12 -3.21
CA TYR A 343 -16.52 -8.76 -4.23
C TYR A 343 -16.17 -10.18 -3.84
N GLN A 344 -16.35 -11.12 -4.76
CA GLN A 344 -15.69 -12.42 -4.78
C GLN A 344 -14.63 -12.41 -5.87
N VAL A 345 -13.52 -13.12 -5.63
CA VAL A 345 -12.37 -13.13 -6.53
C VAL A 345 -11.94 -14.56 -6.80
N ALA A 346 -12.00 -14.97 -8.05
CA ALA A 346 -11.57 -16.30 -8.47
C ALA A 346 -10.75 -16.22 -9.76
N ALA A 347 -9.72 -17.06 -9.91
CA ALA A 347 -8.97 -17.10 -11.17
C ALA A 347 -9.88 -17.43 -12.35
N THR A 348 -10.80 -18.40 -12.17
CA THR A 348 -11.80 -18.79 -13.16
C THR A 348 -13.06 -19.32 -12.48
N VAL A 349 -14.20 -19.10 -13.11
CA VAL A 349 -15.51 -19.67 -12.71
C VAL A 349 -16.17 -20.43 -13.86
N ARG A 350 -15.40 -20.87 -14.86
CA ARG A 350 -15.89 -21.70 -15.97
C ARG A 350 -16.42 -23.05 -15.52
N ASP A 351 -15.87 -23.57 -14.42
CA ASP A 351 -16.39 -24.77 -13.76
C ASP A 351 -17.65 -24.43 -12.96
N GLU A 352 -18.75 -25.15 -13.22
CA GLU A 352 -20.06 -24.91 -12.61
C GLU A 352 -20.04 -25.02 -11.07
N LYS A 353 -19.25 -25.94 -10.54
CA LYS A 353 -19.12 -26.13 -9.08
C LYS A 353 -18.43 -24.92 -8.44
N THR A 354 -17.39 -24.39 -9.09
CA THR A 354 -16.70 -23.18 -8.66
C THR A 354 -17.64 -21.98 -8.73
N LEU A 355 -18.34 -21.79 -9.85
CA LEU A 355 -19.31 -20.70 -10.00
C LEU A 355 -20.39 -20.73 -8.91
N LYS A 356 -20.99 -21.90 -8.65
CA LYS A 356 -21.99 -22.07 -7.59
C LYS A 356 -21.44 -21.71 -6.20
N ARG A 357 -20.21 -22.07 -5.92
CA ARG A 357 -19.54 -21.75 -4.65
C ARG A 357 -19.38 -20.24 -4.48
N GLU A 358 -18.87 -19.54 -5.50
CA GLU A 358 -18.65 -18.10 -5.44
C GLU A 358 -19.97 -17.31 -5.37
N LEU A 359 -21.01 -17.77 -6.07
CA LEU A 359 -22.35 -17.17 -6.01
C LEU A 359 -22.99 -17.36 -4.63
N ALA A 360 -22.82 -18.51 -3.99
CA ALA A 360 -23.53 -18.87 -2.75
C ALA A 360 -23.37 -17.85 -1.63
N SER A 361 -22.18 -17.28 -1.46
CA SER A 361 -21.91 -16.28 -0.42
C SER A 361 -22.62 -14.96 -0.71
N LEU A 362 -22.60 -14.50 -1.96
CA LEU A 362 -23.21 -13.25 -2.38
C LEU A 362 -24.74 -13.32 -2.43
N GLN A 363 -25.31 -14.46 -2.81
CA GLN A 363 -26.76 -14.69 -2.86
C GLN A 363 -27.43 -14.64 -1.48
N GLN A 364 -26.68 -14.95 -0.41
CA GLN A 364 -27.22 -14.84 0.94
C GLN A 364 -27.35 -13.40 1.43
N ILE A 365 -26.68 -12.45 0.80
CA ILE A 365 -26.75 -11.04 1.16
C ILE A 365 -28.03 -10.43 0.60
N LYS A 366 -28.95 -10.02 1.48
CA LYS A 366 -30.31 -9.55 1.11
C LYS A 366 -30.41 -8.06 0.84
N ASP A 367 -29.31 -7.31 0.94
CA ASP A 367 -29.31 -5.88 0.64
C ASP A 367 -29.23 -5.59 -0.87
N GLN A 368 -29.37 -4.31 -1.23
CA GLN A 368 -29.39 -3.82 -2.61
C GLN A 368 -28.01 -3.34 -3.11
N TYR A 369 -26.98 -3.49 -2.30
CA TYR A 369 -25.63 -3.04 -2.68
C TYR A 369 -25.07 -3.88 -3.82
N PRO A 370 -24.21 -3.30 -4.68
CA PRO A 370 -23.59 -3.99 -5.80
C PRO A 370 -22.78 -5.23 -5.36
N LYS A 371 -22.90 -6.30 -6.13
CA LYS A 371 -22.23 -7.57 -5.91
C LYS A 371 -21.49 -7.99 -7.18
N TYR A 372 -20.19 -8.28 -7.06
CA TYR A 372 -19.35 -8.63 -8.19
C TYR A 372 -18.57 -9.93 -7.95
N ILE A 373 -18.44 -10.71 -9.02
CA ILE A 373 -17.44 -11.78 -9.11
C ILE A 373 -16.38 -11.31 -10.11
N LEU A 374 -15.14 -11.15 -9.65
CA LEU A 374 -14.00 -10.78 -10.47
C LEU A 374 -13.23 -12.04 -10.89
N THR A 375 -13.05 -12.24 -12.21
CA THR A 375 -12.33 -13.39 -12.75
C THR A 375 -11.35 -12.98 -13.84
N LEU A 376 -10.37 -13.85 -14.14
CA LEU A 376 -9.50 -13.70 -15.32
C LEU A 376 -10.17 -14.23 -16.60
N ASP A 377 -11.38 -14.79 -16.51
CA ASP A 377 -12.11 -15.27 -17.66
C ASP A 377 -12.41 -14.13 -18.65
N GLU A 378 -12.12 -14.34 -19.92
CA GLU A 378 -12.37 -13.37 -20.99
C GLU A 378 -13.81 -13.40 -21.52
N ASP A 379 -14.64 -14.27 -20.95
CA ASP A 379 -16.03 -14.42 -21.33
C ASP A 379 -16.82 -13.11 -21.11
N PRO A 380 -17.85 -12.80 -21.91
CA PRO A 380 -18.67 -11.62 -21.73
C PRO A 380 -19.22 -11.48 -20.31
N THR A 381 -19.44 -10.24 -19.89
CA THR A 381 -20.10 -9.97 -18.58
C THR A 381 -21.40 -10.75 -18.48
N ALA A 382 -21.60 -11.40 -17.33
CA ALA A 382 -22.83 -12.13 -17.03
C ALA A 382 -23.47 -11.59 -15.76
N ASP A 383 -24.78 -11.67 -15.67
CA ASP A 383 -25.57 -11.30 -14.49
C ASP A 383 -26.30 -12.53 -13.96
N TYR A 384 -26.15 -12.80 -12.67
CA TYR A 384 -26.78 -13.89 -11.95
C TYR A 384 -27.65 -13.31 -10.83
N ASP A 385 -28.88 -12.93 -11.16
CA ASP A 385 -29.84 -12.33 -10.22
C ASP A 385 -29.27 -11.10 -9.48
N GLY A 386 -28.64 -10.19 -10.23
CA GLY A 386 -28.04 -8.95 -9.72
C GLY A 386 -26.59 -9.11 -9.23
N ILE A 387 -26.00 -10.29 -9.35
CA ILE A 387 -24.56 -10.52 -9.12
C ILE A 387 -23.85 -10.51 -10.48
N LYS A 388 -23.00 -9.52 -10.71
CA LYS A 388 -22.31 -9.36 -11.99
C LYS A 388 -20.96 -10.06 -11.99
N ARG A 389 -20.73 -10.96 -12.95
CA ARG A 389 -19.40 -11.48 -13.24
C ARG A 389 -18.72 -10.58 -14.26
N ILE A 390 -17.56 -10.04 -13.92
CA ILE A 390 -16.76 -9.15 -14.75
C ILE A 390 -15.31 -9.59 -14.85
N ASN A 391 -14.66 -9.24 -15.96
CA ASN A 391 -13.24 -9.53 -16.12
C ASN A 391 -12.40 -8.63 -15.19
N ALA A 392 -11.56 -9.26 -14.36
CA ALA A 392 -10.75 -8.56 -13.36
C ALA A 392 -9.74 -7.60 -13.99
N LEU A 393 -9.17 -7.92 -15.16
CA LEU A 393 -8.17 -7.06 -15.80
C LEU A 393 -8.81 -5.75 -16.28
N LYS A 394 -9.99 -5.82 -16.89
CA LYS A 394 -10.78 -4.64 -17.28
C LYS A 394 -11.15 -3.80 -16.06
N TRP A 395 -11.55 -4.47 -14.97
CA TRP A 395 -11.85 -3.79 -13.72
C TRP A 395 -10.60 -3.10 -13.14
N LEU A 396 -9.42 -3.74 -13.18
CA LEU A 396 -8.14 -3.16 -12.75
C LEU A 396 -7.71 -1.95 -13.61
N MET A 397 -8.08 -1.95 -14.91
CA MET A 397 -7.86 -0.81 -15.81
C MET A 397 -8.84 0.34 -15.55
N GLY A 398 -9.93 0.12 -14.80
CA GLY A 398 -10.97 1.11 -14.54
C GLY A 398 -11.98 1.26 -15.69
N GLU A 399 -12.18 0.21 -16.49
CA GLU A 399 -13.08 0.20 -17.64
C GLU A 399 -14.51 -0.25 -17.25
N VAL A 400 -14.70 -0.70 -16.00
CA VAL A 400 -15.98 -1.24 -15.49
C VAL A 400 -16.24 -0.69 -14.10
#